data_97ddcab7c12b2d50d47ffee7c251db37
#
_entry.id   97ddcab7c12b2d50d47ffee7c251db37
#
_cell.length_a   1.000
_cell.length_b   1.000
_cell.length_c   1.000
_cell.angle_alpha   90.00
_cell.angle_beta   90.00
_cell.angle_gamma   90.00
#
_symmetry.space_group_name_H-M   'P 1'
#
loop_
_entity.id
_entity.type
_entity.pdbx_description
1 polymer ?
#
loop_
_entity_poly.entity_id
_entity_poly.type
_entity_poly.pdbx_seq_one_letter_code
_entity_poly.pdbx_strand_id
1 'polypeptide(L)'
;MAQAFCLRHGEMKPLLTNLPKRSSKPRQTGITLVIDKGLSVAEAENLLSVAEPYIDFIKLGFGTALFTQNLERKLTVYRNSRIHVFFGGTLFEAFVVRNQFDDYLRFLEQNKIEYAEVSDGSFRIPLQEKCEYIRNLARHVNVLSEVGSKSENSNATPAEWVEAINSELDAGALSVIAEARESGTVGICRSDGAIREELVLEISKHVPKHKLIWEAPIKDQQAWFIKSFGPNVDLGNIRPDDVIPLETLRSGLRYDTFATFAPMTERPPEPSKMIVEELADNRSHIGTPQFTGNKSVSDQHAKSS
;
A
#
# COMPACT_ATOMS: atom_id res chain seq x y z
N MET A 1 24.86 -4.76 27.59
CA MET A 1 25.05 -3.49 26.84
C MET A 1 24.96 -3.82 25.36
N ALA A 2 23.78 -3.74 24.77
CA ALA A 2 23.58 -3.89 23.34
C ALA A 2 23.49 -2.48 22.75
N GLN A 3 24.53 -2.07 22.03
CA GLN A 3 24.52 -0.84 21.27
C GLN A 3 23.53 -1.03 20.11
N ALA A 4 22.40 -0.30 20.18
CA ALA A 4 21.50 -0.16 19.06
C ALA A 4 22.27 0.52 17.92
N PHE A 5 22.54 -0.23 16.87
CA PHE A 5 23.01 0.30 15.60
C PHE A 5 21.85 1.08 14.98
N CYS A 6 21.77 2.37 15.29
CA CYS A 6 21.03 3.33 14.51
C CYS A 6 21.84 3.55 13.23
N LEU A 7 21.59 2.74 12.21
CA LEU A 7 22.05 3.04 10.86
C LEU A 7 21.34 4.33 10.43
N ARG A 8 22.03 5.46 10.59
CA ARG A 8 21.67 6.68 9.88
C ARG A 8 21.54 6.27 8.42
N HIS A 9 20.40 6.59 7.81
CA HIS A 9 20.20 6.48 6.37
C HIS A 9 21.26 7.34 5.68
N GLY A 10 22.42 6.73 5.45
CA GLY A 10 23.35 7.23 4.47
C GLY A 10 22.60 7.13 3.13
N GLU A 11 22.51 8.23 2.40
CA GLU A 11 22.01 8.24 1.02
C GLU A 11 22.82 7.21 0.21
N MET A 12 22.31 5.98 0.15
CA MET A 12 22.80 5.03 -0.83
C MET A 12 22.45 5.66 -2.18
N LYS A 13 23.45 6.24 -2.85
CA LYS A 13 23.29 6.60 -4.25
C LYS A 13 22.81 5.35 -4.96
N PRO A 14 21.63 5.38 -5.59
CA PRO A 14 21.15 4.20 -6.28
C PRO A 14 22.21 3.81 -7.32
N LEU A 15 22.56 2.53 -7.36
CA LEU A 15 23.47 1.98 -8.38
C LEU A 15 22.93 2.22 -9.79
N LEU A 16 21.59 2.38 -9.91
CA LEU A 16 20.92 2.71 -11.16
C LEU A 16 20.68 4.21 -11.25
N THR A 17 21.06 4.79 -12.36
CA THR A 17 20.78 6.18 -12.71
C THR A 17 19.43 6.30 -13.43
N ASN A 18 18.87 7.51 -13.46
CA ASN A 18 17.63 7.82 -14.19
C ASN A 18 16.38 7.05 -13.72
N LEU A 19 16.35 6.59 -12.47
CA LEU A 19 15.12 6.09 -11.87
C LEU A 19 14.09 7.21 -11.70
N PRO A 20 12.79 6.91 -11.83
CA PRO A 20 11.72 7.85 -11.54
C PRO A 20 11.86 8.47 -10.15
N LYS A 21 11.68 9.78 -10.08
CA LYS A 21 11.82 10.50 -8.82
C LYS A 21 10.66 10.19 -7.89
N ARG A 22 10.95 9.58 -6.74
CA ARG A 22 9.96 9.31 -5.70
C ARG A 22 9.97 10.44 -4.66
N SER A 23 8.77 10.80 -4.18
CA SER A 23 8.62 11.71 -3.03
C SER A 23 9.14 11.05 -1.76
N SER A 24 9.76 11.87 -0.89
CA SER A 24 10.25 11.42 0.43
C SER A 24 9.20 11.63 1.52
N LYS A 25 9.27 10.86 2.60
CA LYS A 25 8.42 11.05 3.80
C LYS A 25 8.76 12.34 4.54
N PRO A 26 7.77 13.05 5.11
CA PRO A 26 6.33 12.80 4.98
C PRO A 26 5.82 13.17 3.58
N ARG A 27 5.09 12.23 2.95
CA ARG A 27 4.62 12.38 1.58
C ARG A 27 3.32 13.16 1.50
N GLN A 28 3.22 14.04 0.49
CA GLN A 28 1.95 14.64 0.07
C GLN A 28 1.38 13.97 -1.18
N THR A 29 2.21 13.24 -1.92
CA THR A 29 1.84 12.43 -3.10
C THR A 29 2.74 11.21 -3.17
N GLY A 30 2.30 10.17 -3.83
CA GLY A 30 2.99 8.87 -3.86
C GLY A 30 2.76 8.06 -2.59
N ILE A 31 1.65 8.32 -1.93
CA ILE A 31 1.19 7.63 -0.73
C ILE A 31 0.99 6.15 -1.02
N THR A 32 1.41 5.33 -0.07
CA THR A 32 1.09 3.91 -0.01
C THR A 32 0.31 3.63 1.26
N LEU A 33 -0.98 3.30 1.08
CA LEU A 33 -1.88 2.90 2.14
C LEU A 33 -2.01 1.37 2.13
N VAL A 34 -1.50 0.74 3.19
CA VAL A 34 -1.48 -0.72 3.34
C VAL A 34 -2.69 -1.19 4.13
N ILE A 35 -3.32 -2.27 3.70
CA ILE A 35 -4.39 -2.91 4.46
C ILE A 35 -3.86 -4.06 5.32
N ASP A 36 -3.96 -3.89 6.63
CA ASP A 36 -3.70 -4.95 7.62
C ASP A 36 -5.01 -5.68 7.94
N LYS A 37 -5.09 -6.94 7.54
CA LYS A 37 -6.27 -7.79 7.73
C LYS A 37 -6.15 -8.75 8.91
N GLY A 38 -5.24 -8.48 9.84
CA GLY A 38 -5.05 -9.29 11.03
C GLY A 38 -3.61 -9.73 11.27
N LEU A 39 -2.61 -8.96 10.82
CA LEU A 39 -1.22 -9.22 11.19
C LEU A 39 -1.06 -9.30 12.70
N SER A 40 -0.28 -10.24 13.17
CA SER A 40 0.22 -10.27 14.54
C SER A 40 1.20 -9.11 14.79
N VAL A 41 1.55 -8.86 16.05
CA VAL A 41 2.56 -7.86 16.39
C VAL A 41 3.90 -8.16 15.71
N ALA A 42 4.32 -9.44 15.71
CA ALA A 42 5.59 -9.86 15.10
C ALA A 42 5.57 -9.68 13.57
N GLU A 43 4.46 -9.98 12.89
CA GLU A 43 4.32 -9.75 11.46
C GLU A 43 4.33 -8.25 11.11
N ALA A 44 3.73 -7.41 11.96
CA ALA A 44 3.82 -5.95 11.82
C ALA A 44 5.27 -5.46 11.97
N GLU A 45 6.01 -5.93 12.99
CA GLU A 45 7.43 -5.64 13.17
C GLU A 45 8.26 -6.11 11.97
N ASN A 46 8.01 -7.32 11.46
CA ASN A 46 8.69 -7.86 10.28
C ASN A 46 8.41 -7.02 9.01
N LEU A 47 7.15 -6.65 8.78
CA LEU A 47 6.79 -5.75 7.68
C LEU A 47 7.57 -4.45 7.73
N LEU A 48 7.60 -3.81 8.90
CA LEU A 48 8.29 -2.53 9.07
C LEU A 48 9.81 -2.65 8.93
N SER A 49 10.40 -3.76 9.34
CA SER A 49 11.84 -3.99 9.19
C SER A 49 12.31 -3.96 7.72
N VAL A 50 11.40 -4.23 6.78
CA VAL A 50 11.70 -4.31 5.35
C VAL A 50 11.13 -3.11 4.57
N ALA A 51 9.94 -2.64 4.93
CA ALA A 51 9.15 -1.78 4.05
C ALA A 51 8.75 -0.41 4.67
N GLU A 52 9.17 -0.11 5.91
CA GLU A 52 8.83 1.14 6.61
C GLU A 52 8.98 2.40 5.75
N PRO A 53 10.08 2.62 5.00
CA PRO A 53 10.24 3.84 4.21
C PRO A 53 9.20 4.04 3.10
N TYR A 54 8.48 2.98 2.74
CA TYR A 54 7.53 2.97 1.63
C TYR A 54 6.06 2.96 2.07
N ILE A 55 5.77 2.87 3.38
CA ILE A 55 4.41 2.85 3.94
C ILE A 55 4.10 4.19 4.58
N ASP A 56 2.97 4.80 4.24
CA ASP A 56 2.50 6.06 4.81
C ASP A 56 1.33 5.84 5.76
N PHE A 57 0.41 4.95 5.40
CA PHE A 57 -0.76 4.59 6.19
C PHE A 57 -0.92 3.09 6.34
N ILE A 58 -1.43 2.69 7.51
CA ILE A 58 -1.95 1.34 7.77
C ILE A 58 -3.45 1.44 8.08
N LYS A 59 -4.27 0.81 7.25
CA LYS A 59 -5.69 0.59 7.51
C LYS A 59 -5.87 -0.77 8.19
N LEU A 60 -6.34 -0.80 9.47
CA LEU A 60 -6.82 -2.04 10.05
C LEU A 60 -8.18 -2.36 9.40
N GLY A 61 -8.14 -3.27 8.43
CA GLY A 61 -9.26 -3.55 7.54
C GLY A 61 -10.50 -4.09 8.26
N PHE A 62 -11.66 -3.77 7.74
CA PHE A 62 -12.96 -4.22 8.25
C PHE A 62 -13.17 -3.84 9.72
N GLY A 63 -13.58 -4.80 10.55
CA GLY A 63 -13.69 -4.68 12.00
C GLY A 63 -12.59 -5.41 12.75
N THR A 64 -11.45 -5.70 12.13
CA THR A 64 -10.36 -6.51 12.73
C THR A 64 -9.83 -5.94 14.04
N ALA A 65 -9.89 -4.62 14.20
CA ALA A 65 -9.48 -3.96 15.45
C ALA A 65 -10.21 -4.50 16.69
N LEU A 66 -11.48 -4.89 16.57
CA LEU A 66 -12.28 -5.45 17.68
C LEU A 66 -11.83 -6.86 18.08
N PHE A 67 -11.18 -7.59 17.19
CA PHE A 67 -10.79 -8.99 17.38
C PHE A 67 -9.27 -9.16 17.53
N THR A 68 -8.49 -8.09 17.33
CA THR A 68 -7.04 -8.15 17.43
C THR A 68 -6.62 -8.18 18.91
N GLN A 69 -6.04 -9.30 19.34
CA GLN A 69 -5.39 -9.36 20.64
C GLN A 69 -4.14 -8.46 20.67
N ASN A 70 -3.87 -7.82 21.81
CA ASN A 70 -2.75 -6.88 21.96
C ASN A 70 -2.78 -5.71 20.97
N LEU A 71 -3.99 -5.21 20.64
CA LEU A 71 -4.20 -4.12 19.70
C LEU A 71 -3.32 -2.89 20.03
N GLU A 72 -3.26 -2.46 21.30
CA GLU A 72 -2.45 -1.31 21.70
C GLU A 72 -0.96 -1.52 21.40
N ARG A 73 -0.42 -2.71 21.66
CA ARG A 73 0.98 -3.03 21.32
C ARG A 73 1.21 -2.93 19.81
N LYS A 74 0.29 -3.45 19.00
CA LYS A 74 0.36 -3.38 17.54
C LYS A 74 0.29 -1.94 17.04
N LEU A 75 -0.63 -1.14 17.55
CA LEU A 75 -0.73 0.30 17.24
C LEU A 75 0.55 1.05 17.63
N THR A 76 1.17 0.70 18.75
CA THR A 76 2.43 1.28 19.20
C THR A 76 3.58 0.98 18.24
N VAL A 77 3.66 -0.24 17.69
CA VAL A 77 4.65 -0.62 16.68
C VAL A 77 4.54 0.30 15.46
N TYR A 78 3.34 0.52 14.93
CA TYR A 78 3.14 1.39 13.78
C TYR A 78 3.44 2.86 14.07
N ARG A 79 2.97 3.39 15.22
CA ARG A 79 3.23 4.79 15.62
C ARG A 79 4.70 5.10 15.80
N ASN A 80 5.46 4.18 16.39
CA ASN A 80 6.91 4.34 16.59
C ASN A 80 7.67 4.47 15.25
N SER A 81 7.10 3.96 14.18
CA SER A 81 7.62 4.04 12.82
C SER A 81 7.08 5.25 12.04
N ARG A 82 6.39 6.19 12.70
CA ARG A 82 5.79 7.39 12.08
C ARG A 82 4.85 7.03 10.92
N ILE A 83 4.11 5.94 11.07
CA ILE A 83 3.07 5.52 10.13
C ILE A 83 1.72 5.85 10.74
N HIS A 84 0.87 6.50 9.97
CA HIS A 84 -0.49 6.81 10.38
C HIS A 84 -1.34 5.54 10.35
N VAL A 85 -2.06 5.29 11.43
CA VAL A 85 -2.93 4.11 11.56
C VAL A 85 -4.37 4.56 11.73
N PHE A 86 -5.27 3.86 11.07
CA PHE A 86 -6.70 4.06 11.25
C PHE A 86 -7.49 2.75 11.11
N PHE A 87 -8.73 2.78 11.57
CA PHE A 87 -9.66 1.69 11.44
C PHE A 87 -10.46 1.84 10.15
N GLY A 88 -10.64 0.73 9.41
CA GLY A 88 -11.37 0.72 8.15
C GLY A 88 -12.86 1.09 8.33
N GLY A 89 -13.44 1.70 7.31
CA GLY A 89 -14.76 2.31 7.33
C GLY A 89 -15.90 1.35 7.64
N THR A 90 -15.76 0.06 7.34
CA THR A 90 -16.76 -0.95 7.75
C THR A 90 -16.97 -0.97 9.28
N LEU A 91 -15.93 -0.65 10.07
CA LEU A 91 -16.10 -0.52 11.52
C LEU A 91 -16.93 0.71 11.87
N PHE A 92 -16.67 1.85 11.22
CA PHE A 92 -17.50 3.05 11.36
C PHE A 92 -18.97 2.73 11.03
N GLU A 93 -19.24 2.12 9.87
CA GLU A 93 -20.59 1.70 9.47
C GLU A 93 -21.25 0.80 10.51
N ALA A 94 -20.50 -0.12 11.10
CA ALA A 94 -21.00 -1.05 12.13
C ALA A 94 -21.45 -0.32 13.41
N PHE A 95 -20.79 0.76 13.80
CA PHE A 95 -21.22 1.61 14.92
C PHE A 95 -22.45 2.45 14.53
N VAL A 96 -22.43 3.08 13.35
CA VAL A 96 -23.51 3.96 12.88
C VAL A 96 -24.84 3.19 12.78
N VAL A 97 -24.85 2.04 12.13
CA VAL A 97 -26.07 1.23 11.95
C VAL A 97 -26.67 0.76 13.28
N ARG A 98 -25.92 0.81 14.38
CA ARG A 98 -26.31 0.46 15.73
C ARG A 98 -26.65 1.68 16.59
N ASN A 99 -26.67 2.89 15.99
CA ASN A 99 -26.84 4.16 16.71
C ASN A 99 -25.76 4.37 17.80
N GLN A 100 -24.53 3.95 17.55
CA GLN A 100 -23.41 3.99 18.48
C GLN A 100 -22.27 4.92 18.00
N PHE A 101 -22.60 6.01 17.32
CA PHE A 101 -21.58 6.94 16.81
C PHE A 101 -20.71 7.55 17.93
N ASP A 102 -21.29 7.88 19.07
CA ASP A 102 -20.54 8.39 20.23
C ASP A 102 -19.60 7.31 20.83
N ASP A 103 -19.99 6.04 20.76
CA ASP A 103 -19.11 4.94 21.16
C ASP A 103 -17.93 4.80 20.20
N TYR A 104 -18.15 5.04 18.91
CA TYR A 104 -17.06 5.09 17.92
C TYR A 104 -16.05 6.17 18.22
N LEU A 105 -16.51 7.40 18.53
CA LEU A 105 -15.62 8.49 18.94
C LEU A 105 -14.80 8.11 20.18
N ARG A 106 -15.44 7.55 21.21
CA ARG A 106 -14.74 7.05 22.41
C ARG A 106 -13.72 5.96 22.07
N PHE A 107 -14.05 5.07 21.13
CA PHE A 107 -13.14 4.00 20.70
C PHE A 107 -11.91 4.55 19.97
N LEU A 108 -12.07 5.56 19.13
CA LEU A 108 -10.96 6.27 18.49
C LEU A 108 -10.05 6.94 19.53
N GLU A 109 -10.63 7.66 20.48
CA GLU A 109 -9.92 8.35 21.56
C GLU A 109 -9.13 7.39 22.46
N GLN A 110 -9.77 6.32 22.94
CA GLN A 110 -9.15 5.29 23.78
C GLN A 110 -7.93 4.67 23.11
N ASN A 111 -8.01 4.45 21.79
CA ASN A 111 -6.94 3.91 21.01
C ASN A 111 -5.99 4.98 20.45
N LYS A 112 -6.15 6.25 20.78
CA LYS A 112 -5.32 7.38 20.31
C LYS A 112 -5.18 7.40 18.78
N ILE A 113 -6.31 7.20 18.10
CA ILE A 113 -6.37 7.18 16.64
C ILE A 113 -6.54 8.61 16.13
N GLU A 114 -5.64 9.04 15.24
CA GLU A 114 -5.61 10.39 14.68
C GLU A 114 -6.31 10.50 13.32
N TYR A 115 -6.65 9.37 12.71
CA TYR A 115 -7.31 9.29 11.40
C TYR A 115 -8.52 8.36 11.50
N ALA A 116 -9.60 8.68 10.82
CA ALA A 116 -10.78 7.83 10.73
C ALA A 116 -11.24 7.71 9.27
N GLU A 117 -11.68 6.52 8.88
CA GLU A 117 -12.32 6.30 7.58
C GLU A 117 -13.83 6.35 7.74
N VAL A 118 -14.49 7.14 6.89
CA VAL A 118 -15.95 7.22 6.78
C VAL A 118 -16.36 6.60 5.46
N SER A 119 -17.08 5.49 5.50
CA SER A 119 -17.60 4.79 4.33
C SER A 119 -19.10 4.53 4.42
N ASP A 120 -19.71 4.15 3.30
CA ASP A 120 -21.10 3.72 3.19
C ASP A 120 -21.24 2.53 2.23
N GLY A 121 -20.16 1.78 2.07
CA GLY A 121 -20.07 0.71 1.11
C GLY A 121 -20.79 -0.58 1.53
N SER A 122 -20.86 -0.90 2.82
CA SER A 122 -21.57 -2.08 3.35
C SER A 122 -22.98 -1.75 3.81
N PHE A 123 -23.20 -0.52 4.24
CA PHE A 123 -24.51 0.01 4.65
C PHE A 123 -24.67 1.41 4.03
N ARG A 124 -25.65 1.59 3.15
CA ARG A 124 -25.84 2.83 2.43
C ARG A 124 -26.31 3.94 3.39
N ILE A 125 -25.52 4.99 3.46
CA ILE A 125 -25.81 6.23 4.18
C ILE A 125 -26.12 7.31 3.14
N PRO A 126 -27.22 8.08 3.25
CA PRO A 126 -27.47 9.22 2.37
C PRO A 126 -26.27 10.18 2.39
N LEU A 127 -25.88 10.71 1.23
CA LEU A 127 -24.70 11.60 1.10
C LEU A 127 -24.71 12.74 2.10
N GLN A 128 -25.86 13.36 2.32
CA GLN A 128 -25.99 14.47 3.25
C GLN A 128 -25.71 14.06 4.71
N GLU A 129 -26.21 12.90 5.12
CA GLU A 129 -25.96 12.32 6.45
C GLU A 129 -24.50 11.89 6.59
N LYS A 130 -23.90 11.28 5.56
CA LYS A 130 -22.48 10.94 5.53
C LYS A 130 -21.60 12.18 5.70
N CYS A 131 -21.94 13.28 5.03
CA CYS A 131 -21.26 14.56 5.18
C CYS A 131 -21.40 15.12 6.61
N GLU A 132 -22.50 14.87 7.33
CA GLU A 132 -22.66 15.25 8.73
C GLU A 132 -21.73 14.46 9.63
N TYR A 133 -21.60 13.16 9.42
CA TYR A 133 -20.62 12.33 10.14
C TYR A 133 -19.18 12.80 9.87
N ILE A 134 -18.84 13.13 8.64
CA ILE A 134 -17.53 13.68 8.26
C ILE A 134 -17.27 14.98 9.03
N ARG A 135 -18.21 15.94 9.02
CA ARG A 135 -18.07 17.21 9.76
C ARG A 135 -17.89 17.01 11.26
N ASN A 136 -18.61 16.06 11.83
CA ASN A 136 -18.50 15.75 13.25
C ASN A 136 -17.13 15.14 13.58
N LEU A 137 -16.69 14.13 12.83
CA LEU A 137 -15.40 13.47 13.03
C LEU A 137 -14.22 14.41 12.80
N ALA A 138 -14.30 15.30 11.79
CA ALA A 138 -13.25 16.26 11.46
C ALA A 138 -12.92 17.25 12.59
N ARG A 139 -13.77 17.35 13.61
CA ARG A 139 -13.49 18.14 14.83
C ARG A 139 -12.56 17.42 15.81
N HIS A 140 -12.38 16.13 15.64
CA HIS A 140 -11.66 15.26 16.57
C HIS A 140 -10.44 14.60 15.94
N VAL A 141 -10.56 14.18 14.68
CA VAL A 141 -9.52 13.42 13.95
C VAL A 141 -9.46 13.86 12.48
N ASN A 142 -8.40 13.48 11.78
CA ASN A 142 -8.34 13.65 10.34
C ASN A 142 -9.23 12.59 9.67
N VAL A 143 -10.11 13.02 8.77
CA VAL A 143 -11.06 12.12 8.11
C VAL A 143 -10.56 11.76 6.72
N LEU A 144 -10.48 10.47 6.46
CA LEU A 144 -10.44 9.91 5.12
C LEU A 144 -11.87 9.43 4.79
N SER A 145 -12.43 9.85 3.69
CA SER A 145 -13.72 9.29 3.27
C SER A 145 -13.52 8.27 2.15
N GLU A 146 -14.41 7.31 2.04
CA GLU A 146 -14.38 6.29 0.99
C GLU A 146 -15.63 6.44 0.13
N VAL A 147 -15.46 6.69 -1.17
CA VAL A 147 -16.55 6.79 -2.15
C VAL A 147 -16.54 5.59 -3.06
N GLY A 148 -17.70 4.98 -3.21
CA GLY A 148 -17.96 3.85 -4.07
C GLY A 148 -18.84 2.83 -3.39
N SER A 149 -19.57 2.05 -4.19
CA SER A 149 -20.40 0.97 -3.66
C SER A 149 -19.65 -0.35 -3.70
N LYS A 150 -19.74 -1.10 -2.62
CA LYS A 150 -19.27 -2.50 -2.55
C LYS A 150 -20.22 -3.48 -3.29
N SER A 151 -21.29 -2.98 -3.89
CA SER A 151 -22.22 -3.76 -4.70
C SER A 151 -21.79 -3.79 -6.16
N GLU A 152 -21.79 -4.98 -6.76
CA GLU A 152 -21.53 -5.18 -8.20
C GLU A 152 -22.56 -4.48 -9.09
N ASN A 153 -23.75 -4.23 -8.56
CA ASN A 153 -24.89 -3.61 -9.28
C ASN A 153 -24.97 -2.09 -9.12
N SER A 154 -23.91 -1.44 -8.66
CA SER A 154 -23.91 0.01 -8.55
C SER A 154 -23.80 0.66 -9.92
N ASN A 155 -24.87 1.35 -10.31
CA ASN A 155 -24.96 2.11 -11.58
C ASN A 155 -24.61 3.60 -11.42
N ALA A 156 -23.86 3.97 -10.34
CA ALA A 156 -23.47 5.36 -10.16
C ALA A 156 -22.67 5.89 -11.35
N THR A 157 -23.11 7.01 -11.88
CA THR A 157 -22.48 7.70 -13.01
C THR A 157 -21.17 8.39 -12.56
N PRO A 158 -20.26 8.69 -13.50
CA PRO A 158 -19.06 9.47 -13.16
C PRO A 158 -19.37 10.83 -12.50
N ALA A 159 -20.45 11.49 -12.90
CA ALA A 159 -20.89 12.76 -12.33
C ALA A 159 -21.30 12.60 -10.84
N GLU A 160 -22.05 11.55 -10.52
CA GLU A 160 -22.42 11.25 -9.11
C GLU A 160 -21.21 10.93 -8.25
N TRP A 161 -20.20 10.25 -8.81
CA TRP A 161 -18.93 10.05 -8.10
C TRP A 161 -18.22 11.37 -7.80
N VAL A 162 -18.11 12.27 -8.79
CA VAL A 162 -17.48 13.58 -8.64
C VAL A 162 -18.23 14.43 -7.62
N GLU A 163 -19.58 14.43 -7.66
CA GLU A 163 -20.43 15.14 -6.70
C GLU A 163 -20.21 14.62 -5.29
N ALA A 164 -20.22 13.29 -5.07
CA ALA A 164 -20.01 12.69 -3.78
C ALA A 164 -18.61 13.06 -3.23
N ILE A 165 -17.56 12.88 -4.03
CA ILE A 165 -16.19 13.20 -3.64
C ILE A 165 -16.06 14.67 -3.22
N ASN A 166 -16.55 15.61 -4.03
CA ASN A 166 -16.44 17.04 -3.71
C ASN A 166 -17.26 17.40 -2.47
N SER A 167 -18.48 16.85 -2.33
CA SER A 167 -19.31 17.07 -1.14
C SER A 167 -18.64 16.58 0.14
N GLU A 168 -17.96 15.43 0.09
CA GLU A 168 -17.25 14.87 1.24
C GLU A 168 -15.96 15.65 1.57
N LEU A 169 -15.24 16.14 0.56
CA LEU A 169 -14.11 17.07 0.77
C LEU A 169 -14.57 18.38 1.39
N ASP A 170 -15.68 18.97 0.90
CA ASP A 170 -16.27 20.20 1.44
C ASP A 170 -16.81 20.00 2.87
N ALA A 171 -17.22 18.78 3.20
CA ALA A 171 -17.61 18.41 4.56
C ALA A 171 -16.42 18.31 5.53
N GLY A 172 -15.19 18.31 5.05
CA GLY A 172 -13.97 18.30 5.86
C GLY A 172 -13.13 17.04 5.77
N ALA A 173 -13.40 16.14 4.79
CA ALA A 173 -12.50 15.04 4.53
C ALA A 173 -11.13 15.56 4.04
N LEU A 174 -10.05 15.00 4.60
CA LEU A 174 -8.68 15.33 4.21
C LEU A 174 -8.38 14.83 2.80
N SER A 175 -8.80 13.61 2.51
CA SER A 175 -8.67 12.94 1.21
C SER A 175 -9.80 11.92 1.05
N VAL A 176 -10.07 11.54 -0.19
CA VAL A 176 -11.07 10.54 -0.53
C VAL A 176 -10.41 9.30 -1.11
N ILE A 177 -10.81 8.15 -0.60
CA ILE A 177 -10.43 6.83 -1.10
C ILE A 177 -11.48 6.41 -2.14
N ALA A 178 -11.02 6.13 -3.36
CA ALA A 178 -11.90 5.60 -4.42
C ALA A 178 -11.92 4.06 -4.33
N GLU A 179 -13.07 3.52 -3.99
CA GLU A 179 -13.32 2.11 -3.64
C GLU A 179 -13.08 1.15 -4.82
N ALA A 180 -12.36 0.06 -4.56
CA ALA A 180 -12.25 -1.10 -5.46
C ALA A 180 -12.49 -2.44 -4.73
N ARG A 181 -12.70 -2.46 -3.45
CA ARG A 181 -12.62 -3.59 -2.52
C ARG A 181 -11.25 -4.26 -2.53
N GLU A 182 -11.06 -5.17 -1.58
CA GLU A 182 -9.85 -6.00 -1.55
C GLU A 182 -9.72 -6.98 -2.73
N SER A 183 -10.86 -7.29 -3.39
CA SER A 183 -10.88 -8.14 -4.59
C SER A 183 -10.45 -7.40 -5.86
N GLY A 184 -10.55 -6.06 -5.88
CA GLY A 184 -10.30 -5.25 -7.07
C GLY A 184 -11.32 -5.46 -8.19
N THR A 185 -12.58 -5.79 -7.85
CA THR A 185 -13.59 -6.19 -8.85
C THR A 185 -14.88 -5.37 -8.80
N VAL A 186 -14.89 -4.26 -8.05
CA VAL A 186 -16.03 -3.33 -7.92
C VAL A 186 -15.58 -1.88 -7.90
N GLY A 187 -16.50 -0.95 -7.74
CA GLY A 187 -16.22 0.47 -7.62
C GLY A 187 -15.55 1.04 -8.87
N ILE A 188 -14.29 1.46 -8.74
CA ILE A 188 -13.49 1.93 -9.88
C ILE A 188 -12.98 0.80 -10.78
N CYS A 189 -13.27 -0.45 -10.43
CA CYS A 189 -12.90 -1.62 -11.21
C CYS A 189 -14.14 -2.32 -11.78
N ARG A 190 -13.93 -3.09 -12.83
CA ARG A 190 -14.91 -4.02 -13.42
C ARG A 190 -14.80 -5.37 -12.72
N SER A 191 -15.78 -6.24 -12.94
CA SER A 191 -15.80 -7.59 -12.35
C SER A 191 -14.62 -8.49 -12.78
N ASP A 192 -13.98 -8.18 -13.89
CA ASP A 192 -12.74 -8.84 -14.36
C ASP A 192 -11.46 -8.24 -13.78
N GLY A 193 -11.56 -7.23 -12.93
CA GLY A 193 -10.45 -6.51 -12.32
C GLY A 193 -9.89 -5.37 -13.16
N ALA A 194 -10.38 -5.15 -14.38
CA ALA A 194 -9.94 -4.04 -15.21
C ALA A 194 -10.44 -2.69 -14.64
N ILE A 195 -9.61 -1.66 -14.77
CA ILE A 195 -9.98 -0.29 -14.36
C ILE A 195 -11.11 0.25 -15.24
N ARG A 196 -12.06 0.93 -14.63
CA ARG A 196 -13.09 1.72 -15.33
C ARG A 196 -12.48 3.06 -15.75
N GLU A 197 -11.69 3.03 -16.83
CA GLU A 197 -10.85 4.17 -17.25
C GLU A 197 -11.63 5.47 -17.40
N GLU A 198 -12.82 5.43 -18.02
CA GLU A 198 -13.67 6.61 -18.20
C GLU A 198 -14.05 7.25 -16.86
N LEU A 199 -14.41 6.43 -15.87
CA LEU A 199 -14.75 6.89 -14.53
C LEU A 199 -13.53 7.53 -13.84
N VAL A 200 -12.40 6.83 -13.85
CA VAL A 200 -11.16 7.30 -13.19
C VAL A 200 -10.66 8.60 -13.83
N LEU A 201 -10.69 8.68 -15.16
CA LEU A 201 -10.28 9.89 -15.89
C LEU A 201 -11.24 11.06 -15.62
N GLU A 202 -12.55 10.80 -15.52
CA GLU A 202 -13.53 11.85 -15.20
C GLU A 202 -13.34 12.38 -13.79
N ILE A 203 -13.19 11.51 -12.79
CA ILE A 203 -12.87 11.93 -11.43
C ILE A 203 -11.58 12.78 -11.41
N SER A 204 -10.54 12.33 -12.12
CA SER A 204 -9.22 13.00 -12.15
C SER A 204 -9.23 14.39 -12.79
N LYS A 205 -10.23 14.72 -13.61
CA LYS A 205 -10.42 16.06 -14.18
C LYS A 205 -11.00 17.05 -13.17
N HIS A 206 -11.83 16.56 -12.26
CA HIS A 206 -12.66 17.40 -11.38
C HIS A 206 -12.17 17.44 -9.93
N VAL A 207 -11.28 16.51 -9.54
CA VAL A 207 -10.79 16.40 -8.17
C VAL A 207 -9.26 16.52 -8.17
N PRO A 208 -8.68 17.34 -7.26
CA PRO A 208 -7.22 17.47 -7.13
C PRO A 208 -6.55 16.13 -6.81
N LYS A 209 -5.51 15.78 -7.55
CA LYS A 209 -4.84 14.47 -7.44
C LYS A 209 -4.37 14.13 -6.02
N HIS A 210 -3.89 15.11 -5.26
CA HIS A 210 -3.43 14.94 -3.89
C HIS A 210 -4.57 14.75 -2.87
N LYS A 211 -5.82 14.77 -3.34
CA LYS A 211 -7.02 14.49 -2.55
C LYS A 211 -7.60 13.10 -2.82
N LEU A 212 -6.99 12.33 -3.70
CA LEU A 212 -7.49 11.04 -4.14
C LEU A 212 -6.48 9.93 -3.81
N ILE A 213 -6.96 8.89 -3.14
CA ILE A 213 -6.24 7.63 -2.95
C ILE A 213 -7.02 6.57 -3.73
N TRP A 214 -6.37 5.94 -4.69
CA TRP A 214 -6.98 4.92 -5.53
C TRP A 214 -6.75 3.54 -4.92
N GLU A 215 -7.79 2.79 -4.62
CA GLU A 215 -7.61 1.40 -4.23
C GLU A 215 -7.14 0.56 -5.42
N ALA A 216 -6.02 -0.10 -5.24
CA ALA A 216 -5.39 -0.92 -6.27
C ALA A 216 -4.81 -2.21 -5.65
N PRO A 217 -5.67 -3.14 -5.20
CA PRO A 217 -5.25 -4.35 -4.51
C PRO A 217 -4.52 -5.36 -5.39
N ILE A 218 -4.63 -5.23 -6.73
CA ILE A 218 -4.01 -6.16 -7.68
C ILE A 218 -2.90 -5.46 -8.47
N LYS A 219 -1.83 -6.20 -8.75
CA LYS A 219 -0.64 -5.71 -9.48
C LYS A 219 -0.98 -4.98 -10.78
N ASP A 220 -1.92 -5.50 -11.57
CA ASP A 220 -2.24 -4.91 -12.87
C ASP A 220 -2.92 -3.55 -12.74
N GLN A 221 -3.73 -3.35 -11.69
CA GLN A 221 -4.31 -2.05 -11.33
C GLN A 221 -3.22 -1.08 -10.89
N GLN A 222 -2.29 -1.51 -10.01
CA GLN A 222 -1.15 -0.70 -9.59
C GLN A 222 -0.33 -0.24 -10.79
N ALA A 223 -0.02 -1.14 -11.71
CA ALA A 223 0.72 -0.83 -12.93
C ALA A 223 -0.04 0.13 -13.84
N TRP A 224 -1.37 -0.03 -13.96
CA TRP A 224 -2.20 0.87 -14.74
C TRP A 224 -2.18 2.30 -14.16
N PHE A 225 -2.40 2.44 -12.86
CA PHE A 225 -2.35 3.76 -12.20
C PHE A 225 -0.99 4.43 -12.32
N ILE A 226 0.09 3.68 -12.14
CA ILE A 226 1.46 4.20 -12.27
C ILE A 226 1.75 4.66 -13.70
N LYS A 227 1.32 3.91 -14.72
CA LYS A 227 1.48 4.31 -16.12
C LYS A 227 0.65 5.54 -16.47
N SER A 228 -0.57 5.65 -15.94
CA SER A 228 -1.51 6.73 -16.27
C SER A 228 -1.21 8.04 -15.51
N PHE A 229 -0.77 7.97 -14.25
CA PHE A 229 -0.61 9.14 -13.38
C PHE A 229 0.82 9.37 -12.89
N GLY A 230 1.73 8.47 -13.21
CA GLY A 230 3.14 8.54 -12.82
C GLY A 230 3.46 7.81 -11.51
N PRO A 231 4.75 7.74 -11.15
CA PRO A 231 5.25 6.93 -10.03
C PRO A 231 4.77 7.42 -8.66
N ASN A 232 4.31 8.66 -8.57
CA ASN A 232 3.83 9.28 -7.34
C ASN A 232 2.29 9.37 -7.26
N VAL A 233 1.57 8.45 -7.90
CA VAL A 233 0.13 8.29 -7.68
C VAL A 233 -0.12 7.68 -6.29
N ASP A 234 -1.17 8.14 -5.60
CA ASP A 234 -1.55 7.66 -4.28
C ASP A 234 -2.37 6.39 -4.40
N LEU A 235 -1.90 5.30 -3.79
CA LEU A 235 -2.50 3.98 -3.91
C LEU A 235 -2.87 3.39 -2.55
N GLY A 236 -4.07 2.81 -2.48
CA GLY A 236 -4.63 2.15 -1.30
C GLY A 236 -4.91 0.67 -1.49
N ASN A 237 -5.34 0.03 -0.42
CA ASN A 237 -5.57 -1.42 -0.32
C ASN A 237 -4.37 -2.26 -0.73
N ILE A 238 -3.17 -1.74 -0.54
CA ILE A 238 -1.93 -2.46 -0.83
C ILE A 238 -1.73 -3.53 0.24
N ARG A 239 -1.49 -4.76 -0.18
CA ARG A 239 -1.20 -5.86 0.73
C ARG A 239 0.18 -5.66 1.37
N PRO A 240 0.40 -6.15 2.61
CA PRO A 240 1.71 -6.07 3.26
C PRO A 240 2.86 -6.65 2.44
N ASP A 241 2.63 -7.78 1.76
CA ASP A 241 3.58 -8.47 0.90
C ASP A 241 3.79 -7.79 -0.48
N ASP A 242 2.92 -6.84 -0.84
CA ASP A 242 2.99 -6.10 -2.10
C ASP A 242 3.72 -4.74 -1.98
N VAL A 243 4.12 -4.29 -0.80
CA VAL A 243 4.73 -2.96 -0.61
C VAL A 243 6.03 -2.82 -1.41
N ILE A 244 6.97 -3.75 -1.23
CA ILE A 244 8.24 -3.76 -1.99
C ILE A 244 8.00 -4.02 -3.49
N PRO A 245 7.18 -5.01 -3.90
CA PRO A 245 6.76 -5.16 -5.29
C PRO A 245 6.16 -3.89 -5.91
N LEU A 246 5.33 -3.14 -5.21
CA LEU A 246 4.77 -1.87 -5.67
C LEU A 246 5.88 -0.82 -5.89
N GLU A 247 6.84 -0.71 -4.97
CA GLU A 247 7.93 0.24 -5.13
C GLU A 247 8.81 -0.09 -6.34
N THR A 248 8.98 -1.39 -6.67
CA THR A 248 9.64 -1.79 -7.93
C THR A 248 8.85 -1.42 -9.17
N LEU A 249 7.50 -1.45 -9.13
CA LEU A 249 6.66 -0.91 -10.22
C LEU A 249 6.85 0.60 -10.37
N ARG A 250 6.82 1.35 -9.25
CA ARG A 250 7.00 2.81 -9.23
C ARG A 250 8.38 3.24 -9.75
N SER A 251 9.37 2.37 -9.57
CA SER A 251 10.75 2.60 -10.00
C SER A 251 11.03 2.13 -11.45
N GLY A 252 10.05 1.56 -12.14
CA GLY A 252 10.25 1.01 -13.48
C GLY A 252 11.14 -0.24 -13.51
N LEU A 253 11.22 -0.99 -12.39
CA LEU A 253 12.06 -2.18 -12.26
C LEU A 253 11.28 -3.50 -12.44
N ARG A 254 10.04 -3.41 -12.91
CA ARG A 254 9.21 -4.56 -13.28
C ARG A 254 8.76 -4.43 -14.72
N TYR A 255 8.58 -5.58 -15.39
CA TYR A 255 8.16 -5.66 -16.79
C TYR A 255 7.00 -4.72 -17.13
N ASP A 256 5.98 -4.67 -16.24
CA ASP A 256 4.75 -3.91 -16.46
C ASP A 256 4.96 -2.39 -16.62
N THR A 257 6.02 -1.85 -16.03
CA THR A 257 6.35 -0.42 -16.04
C THR A 257 7.74 -0.10 -16.59
N PHE A 258 8.51 -1.14 -16.94
CA PHE A 258 9.89 -0.99 -17.39
C PHE A 258 10.01 -0.06 -18.60
N ALA A 259 9.24 -0.32 -19.65
CA ALA A 259 9.26 0.50 -20.86
C ALA A 259 8.75 1.93 -20.64
N THR A 260 7.91 2.15 -19.61
CA THR A 260 7.37 3.49 -19.29
C THR A 260 8.45 4.41 -18.73
N PHE A 261 9.42 3.87 -17.99
CA PHE A 261 10.42 4.63 -17.26
C PHE A 261 11.85 4.37 -17.73
N ALA A 262 12.06 3.40 -18.62
CA ALA A 262 13.39 3.19 -19.19
C ALA A 262 13.84 4.42 -19.97
N PRO A 263 15.10 4.89 -19.81
CA PRO A 263 15.63 5.91 -20.69
C PRO A 263 15.62 5.36 -22.13
N MET A 264 14.86 6.01 -23.01
CA MET A 264 14.78 5.67 -24.43
C MET A 264 16.11 6.07 -25.09
N THR A 265 17.14 5.26 -24.93
CA THR A 265 18.32 5.31 -25.80
C THR A 265 18.13 4.23 -26.86
N GLU A 266 18.28 4.60 -28.13
CA GLU A 266 18.11 3.68 -29.28
C GLU A 266 19.07 2.47 -29.31
N ARG A 267 20.00 2.39 -28.36
CA ARG A 267 20.85 1.22 -28.07
C ARG A 267 21.14 1.16 -26.57
N PRO A 268 21.07 -0.04 -25.95
CA PRO A 268 21.73 -0.23 -24.67
C PRO A 268 23.22 0.11 -24.86
N PRO A 269 23.84 0.88 -23.96
CA PRO A 269 25.26 1.12 -24.02
C PRO A 269 25.99 -0.23 -24.07
N GLU A 270 26.96 -0.36 -24.99
CA GLU A 270 27.83 -1.54 -24.98
C GLU A 270 28.43 -1.67 -23.57
N PRO A 271 28.48 -2.88 -23.00
CA PRO A 271 29.11 -3.08 -21.70
C PRO A 271 30.50 -2.49 -21.76
N SER A 272 30.81 -1.58 -20.84
CA SER A 272 32.14 -0.94 -20.86
C SER A 272 33.20 -2.04 -20.79
N LYS A 273 34.15 -2.03 -21.71
CA LYS A 273 35.23 -3.03 -21.78
C LYS A 273 35.93 -3.21 -20.44
N MET A 274 36.04 -2.14 -19.64
CA MET A 274 36.60 -2.17 -18.28
C MET A 274 35.92 -3.17 -17.34
N ILE A 275 34.58 -3.27 -17.36
CA ILE A 275 33.86 -4.21 -16.46
C ILE A 275 34.07 -5.64 -16.91
N VAL A 276 34.18 -5.88 -18.21
CA VAL A 276 34.40 -7.23 -18.74
C VAL A 276 35.83 -7.69 -18.43
N GLU A 277 36.81 -6.81 -18.46
CA GLU A 277 38.21 -7.12 -18.10
C GLU A 277 38.36 -7.36 -16.59
N GLU A 278 37.72 -6.56 -15.74
CA GLU A 278 37.73 -6.71 -14.26
C GLU A 278 37.03 -8.00 -13.81
N LEU A 279 35.95 -8.40 -14.48
CA LEU A 279 35.26 -9.67 -14.21
C LEU A 279 36.04 -10.89 -14.78
N ALA A 280 36.82 -10.72 -15.82
CA ALA A 280 37.67 -11.76 -16.39
C ALA A 280 38.92 -11.99 -15.50
N ASP A 281 39.50 -10.91 -14.97
CA ASP A 281 40.69 -10.98 -14.10
C ASP A 281 40.36 -11.62 -12.73
N ASN A 282 39.17 -11.31 -12.17
CA ASN A 282 38.69 -11.96 -10.93
C ASN A 282 38.37 -13.45 -11.09
N ARG A 283 38.08 -13.93 -12.29
CA ARG A 283 37.88 -15.37 -12.53
C ARG A 283 39.18 -16.19 -12.59
N SER A 284 40.29 -15.56 -12.92
CA SER A 284 41.61 -16.20 -12.96
C SER A 284 42.23 -16.44 -11.58
N HIS A 285 41.68 -15.79 -10.52
CA HIS A 285 42.14 -15.92 -9.14
C HIS A 285 41.31 -16.86 -8.25
N ILE A 286 40.20 -17.41 -8.78
CA ILE A 286 39.42 -18.43 -8.06
C ILE A 286 39.93 -19.81 -8.54
N GLY A 287 40.90 -20.31 -7.78
CA GLY A 287 41.41 -21.68 -8.01
C GLY A 287 40.28 -22.70 -7.95
N THR A 288 40.28 -23.59 -8.93
CA THR A 288 39.34 -24.73 -9.03
C THR A 288 39.37 -25.54 -7.75
N PRO A 289 38.25 -25.79 -7.05
CA PRO A 289 38.24 -26.71 -5.93
C PRO A 289 38.56 -28.12 -6.44
N GLN A 290 39.66 -28.66 -5.98
CA GLN A 290 39.96 -30.09 -6.19
C GLN A 290 38.98 -30.91 -5.33
N PHE A 291 38.02 -31.55 -5.97
CA PHE A 291 37.24 -32.62 -5.36
C PHE A 291 38.13 -33.84 -5.20
N THR A 292 38.75 -34.02 -4.00
CA THR A 292 39.35 -35.31 -3.66
C THR A 292 38.23 -36.28 -3.33
N GLY A 293 38.03 -37.23 -4.26
CA GLY A 293 37.09 -38.33 -4.07
C GLY A 293 37.54 -39.19 -2.87
N ASN A 294 36.66 -39.37 -1.94
CA ASN A 294 36.82 -40.36 -0.90
C ASN A 294 36.10 -41.65 -1.32
N LYS A 295 36.87 -42.72 -1.22
CA LYS A 295 36.55 -44.06 -1.66
C LYS A 295 35.39 -44.67 -0.88
N SER A 296 34.63 -45.45 -1.61
CA SER A 296 33.72 -46.49 -1.17
C SER A 296 34.19 -47.32 0.01
N VAL A 297 33.33 -47.51 1.02
CA VAL A 297 33.36 -48.66 1.92
C VAL A 297 32.09 -49.46 1.65
N SER A 298 32.35 -50.64 1.15
CA SER A 298 31.40 -51.71 0.86
C SER A 298 30.94 -52.42 2.17
N ASP A 299 29.69 -52.85 2.12
CA ASP A 299 29.08 -54.04 2.77
C ASP A 299 29.77 -54.68 3.96
N GLN A 300 29.01 -54.87 5.03
CA GLN A 300 28.84 -56.21 5.65
C GLN A 300 27.71 -56.24 6.73
N HIS A 301 26.88 -57.26 6.55
CA HIS A 301 26.07 -58.07 7.52
C HIS A 301 24.84 -57.41 8.18
N ALA A 302 23.66 -57.80 7.84
CA ALA A 302 22.93 -59.10 7.93
C ALA A 302 22.88 -59.67 9.37
N LYS A 303 21.59 -59.80 9.82
CA LYS A 303 20.99 -60.80 10.73
C LYS A 303 20.85 -60.48 12.23
N SER A 304 19.61 -60.72 12.59
CA SER A 304 19.02 -61.24 13.86
C SER A 304 18.70 -60.19 14.92
N SER A 305 17.51 -59.96 15.26
CA SER A 305 16.41 -60.70 15.90
C SER A 305 15.17 -59.80 15.89
#